data_1d93f930f83deda25b9869e585c86901
#
_entry.id   1d93f930f83deda25b9869e585c86901
#
_cell.length_a   1.000
_cell.length_b   1.000
_cell.length_c   1.000
_cell.angle_alpha   90.00
_cell.angle_beta   90.00
_cell.angle_gamma   90.00
#
_symmetry.space_group_name_H-M   'P 1'
#
loop_
_entity.id
_entity.type
_entity.pdbx_description
1 polymer ?
#
loop_
_entity_poly.entity_id
_entity_poly.type
_entity_poly.pdbx_seq_one_letter_code
_entity_poly.pdbx_strand_id
1 'polypeptide(L)'
;VLCHTGNKSLYVAELLSDAGFDAGSVEGGYRSFLRLSLSMMVMNEEEVTERTKAIERSIITKYRKSIWRRFTKGVHDYELIKEGDKIAVCISGGKDSMLMAKLLQELQLHGKVKFDLVFLVMNPGYNEDNWNIILNNAKLLGIPINVFESDIFNIVADVDKSPCYL
;
A
#
# COMPACT_ATOMS: atom_id res chain seq x y z
N VAL A 1 -4.92 6.24 -16.13
CA VAL A 1 -4.94 4.80 -16.48
C VAL A 1 -3.52 4.24 -16.41
N LEU A 2 -3.36 3.03 -15.90
CA LEU A 2 -2.05 2.39 -15.71
C LEU A 2 -2.07 0.97 -16.28
N CYS A 3 -1.05 0.62 -17.08
CA CYS A 3 -0.77 -0.76 -17.49
C CYS A 3 0.72 -1.07 -17.34
N HIS A 4 1.15 -2.30 -17.66
CA HIS A 4 2.54 -2.73 -17.39
C HIS A 4 3.61 -1.88 -18.11
N THR A 5 3.40 -1.51 -19.37
CA THR A 5 4.37 -0.78 -20.22
C THR A 5 3.91 0.61 -20.65
N GLY A 6 2.70 1.03 -20.33
CA GLY A 6 2.13 2.31 -20.77
C GLY A 6 1.33 2.26 -22.08
N ASN A 7 1.60 1.31 -22.96
CA ASN A 7 0.99 1.30 -24.32
C ASN A 7 -0.53 1.08 -24.31
N LYS A 8 -1.01 0.08 -23.55
CA LYS A 8 -2.45 -0.20 -23.46
C LYS A 8 -3.20 0.85 -22.68
N SER A 9 -2.58 1.45 -21.66
CA SER A 9 -3.19 2.52 -20.87
C SER A 9 -3.28 3.83 -21.64
N LEU A 10 -2.37 4.09 -22.57
CA LEU A 10 -2.44 5.25 -23.47
C LEU A 10 -3.70 5.16 -24.32
N TYR A 11 -3.89 4.03 -25.01
CA TYR A 11 -5.09 3.81 -25.84
C TYR A 11 -6.40 3.94 -25.06
N VAL A 12 -6.46 3.37 -23.85
CA VAL A 12 -7.65 3.47 -22.98
C VAL A 12 -7.84 4.90 -22.49
N ALA A 13 -6.78 5.65 -22.20
CA ALA A 13 -6.88 7.06 -21.82
C ALA A 13 -7.43 7.93 -22.95
N GLU A 14 -7.00 7.69 -24.19
CA GLU A 14 -7.53 8.35 -25.39
C GLU A 14 -9.04 8.09 -25.54
N LEU A 15 -9.47 6.82 -25.48
CA LEU A 15 -10.90 6.48 -25.57
C LEU A 15 -11.74 7.14 -24.47
N LEU A 16 -11.21 7.24 -23.25
CA LEU A 16 -11.90 7.91 -22.16
C LEU A 16 -11.95 9.42 -22.36
N SER A 17 -10.89 10.02 -22.90
CA SER A 17 -10.86 11.45 -23.23
C SER A 17 -11.86 11.79 -24.34
N ASP A 18 -11.96 10.95 -25.37
CA ASP A 18 -12.96 11.09 -26.44
C ASP A 18 -14.41 10.96 -25.92
N ALA A 19 -14.59 10.18 -24.84
CA ALA A 19 -15.87 10.05 -24.14
C ALA A 19 -16.14 11.19 -23.14
N GLY A 20 -15.27 12.20 -23.06
CA GLY A 20 -15.44 13.41 -22.23
C GLY A 20 -14.94 13.27 -20.79
N PHE A 21 -14.15 12.23 -20.47
CA PHE A 21 -13.52 12.08 -19.16
C PHE A 21 -12.13 12.74 -19.13
N ASP A 22 -11.77 13.33 -18.00
CA ASP A 22 -10.38 13.77 -17.76
C ASP A 22 -9.52 12.54 -17.47
N ALA A 23 -8.87 12.02 -18.49
CA ALA A 23 -8.13 10.78 -18.42
C ALA A 23 -6.71 10.93 -18.98
N GLY A 24 -5.72 10.42 -18.23
CA GLY A 24 -4.33 10.37 -18.63
C GLY A 24 -3.74 8.98 -18.49
N SER A 25 -2.64 8.71 -19.20
CA SER A 25 -1.84 7.51 -19.06
C SER A 25 -0.51 7.85 -18.40
N VAL A 26 0.00 6.92 -17.56
CA VAL A 26 1.35 7.05 -17.02
C VAL A 26 2.34 6.54 -18.05
N GLU A 27 3.22 7.43 -18.53
CA GLU A 27 4.26 7.09 -19.50
C GLU A 27 5.17 5.98 -18.97
N GLY A 28 5.43 4.96 -19.80
CA GLY A 28 6.16 3.76 -19.41
C GLY A 28 5.42 2.83 -18.44
N GLY A 29 4.20 3.19 -18.05
CA GLY A 29 3.31 2.35 -17.24
C GLY A 29 3.89 1.96 -15.88
N TYR A 30 3.53 0.79 -15.41
CA TYR A 30 3.98 0.25 -14.12
C TYR A 30 5.53 0.12 -14.02
N ARG A 31 6.20 -0.15 -15.14
CA ARG A 31 7.67 -0.20 -15.18
C ARG A 31 8.33 1.14 -14.85
N SER A 32 7.79 2.25 -15.36
CA SER A 32 8.30 3.58 -15.01
C SER A 32 8.00 3.95 -13.57
N PHE A 33 6.82 3.57 -13.09
CA PHE A 33 6.49 3.71 -11.67
C PHE A 33 7.49 2.95 -10.77
N LEU A 34 7.88 1.72 -11.15
CA LEU A 34 8.90 0.95 -10.43
C LEU A 34 10.28 1.64 -10.48
N ARG A 35 10.69 2.19 -11.62
CA ARG A 35 11.97 2.94 -11.73
C ARG A 35 11.98 4.20 -10.87
N LEU A 36 10.87 4.91 -10.78
CA LEU A 36 10.73 6.05 -9.86
C LEU A 36 10.82 5.60 -8.40
N SER A 37 10.26 4.46 -8.05
CA SER A 37 10.42 3.87 -6.72
C SER A 37 11.88 3.49 -6.44
N LEU A 38 12.60 2.96 -7.43
CA LEU A 38 14.02 2.67 -7.34
C LEU A 38 14.89 3.94 -7.23
N SER A 39 14.53 5.04 -7.92
CA SER A 39 15.23 6.32 -7.76
C SER A 39 15.06 6.92 -6.36
N MET A 40 14.00 6.56 -5.65
CA MET A 40 13.81 6.91 -4.24
C MET A 40 14.71 6.11 -3.28
N MET A 41 15.34 5.02 -3.73
CA MET A 41 16.32 4.26 -2.94
C MET A 41 17.59 5.06 -2.60
N VAL A 42 17.84 6.18 -3.28
CA VAL A 42 19.00 7.04 -3.06
C VAL A 42 18.73 8.15 -2.04
N MET A 43 17.49 8.22 -1.49
CA MET A 43 17.13 9.20 -0.48
C MET A 43 17.89 8.93 0.83
N ASN A 44 18.46 9.99 1.42
CA ASN A 44 19.02 9.91 2.75
C ASN A 44 17.92 9.77 3.83
N GLU A 45 18.31 9.43 5.06
CA GLU A 45 17.33 9.18 6.15
C GLU A 45 16.49 10.41 6.51
N GLU A 46 17.04 11.60 6.37
CA GLU A 46 16.34 12.86 6.63
C GLU A 46 15.25 13.12 5.58
N GLU A 47 15.58 12.93 4.30
CA GLU A 47 14.60 13.03 3.20
C GLU A 47 13.47 12.02 3.32
N VAL A 48 13.78 10.77 3.71
CA VAL A 48 12.77 9.73 3.97
C VAL A 48 11.84 10.17 5.10
N THR A 49 12.40 10.67 6.19
CA THR A 49 11.64 11.14 7.36
C THR A 49 10.71 12.30 7.00
N GLU A 50 11.20 13.30 6.30
CA GLU A 50 10.38 14.45 5.87
C GLU A 50 9.26 14.02 4.92
N ARG A 51 9.55 13.09 4.01
CA ARG A 51 8.54 12.55 3.09
C ARG A 51 7.48 11.74 3.82
N THR A 52 7.87 10.91 4.79
CA THR A 52 6.94 10.18 5.64
C THR A 52 5.97 11.13 6.36
N LYS A 53 6.49 12.19 7.00
CA LYS A 53 5.68 13.23 7.66
C LYS A 53 4.74 13.94 6.68
N ALA A 54 5.21 14.25 5.46
CA ALA A 54 4.38 14.88 4.43
C ALA A 54 3.21 13.97 4.00
N ILE A 55 3.45 12.67 3.87
CA ILE A 55 2.42 11.67 3.56
C ILE A 55 1.38 11.61 4.69
N GLU A 56 1.80 11.48 5.94
CA GLU A 56 0.95 11.47 7.13
C GLU A 56 0.07 12.70 7.18
N ARG A 57 0.69 13.88 7.07
CA ARG A 57 -0.03 15.15 7.03
C ARG A 57 -1.07 15.20 5.90
N SER A 58 -0.76 14.65 4.72
CA SER A 58 -1.67 14.65 3.59
C SER A 58 -2.95 13.84 3.85
N ILE A 59 -2.85 12.74 4.59
CA ILE A 59 -3.99 11.88 4.96
C ILE A 59 -5.01 12.68 5.79
N ILE A 60 -4.53 13.38 6.81
CA ILE A 60 -5.39 14.10 7.76
C ILE A 60 -5.80 15.49 7.28
N THR A 61 -5.19 16.01 6.21
CA THR A 61 -5.51 17.33 5.63
C THR A 61 -6.15 17.20 4.25
N LYS A 62 -5.35 16.95 3.20
CA LYS A 62 -5.79 16.90 1.79
C LYS A 62 -6.85 15.81 1.57
N TYR A 63 -6.61 14.62 2.11
CA TYR A 63 -7.49 13.46 1.94
C TYR A 63 -8.47 13.26 3.12
N ARG A 64 -8.62 14.28 3.97
CA ARG A 64 -9.46 14.18 5.17
C ARG A 64 -10.90 13.78 4.88
N LYS A 65 -11.53 14.39 3.86
CA LYS A 65 -12.94 14.11 3.53
C LYS A 65 -13.11 12.79 2.78
N SER A 66 -12.22 12.51 1.84
CA SER A 66 -12.33 11.38 0.93
C SER A 66 -11.87 10.05 1.53
N ILE A 67 -10.88 10.08 2.44
CA ILE A 67 -10.26 8.88 3.02
C ILE A 67 -10.42 8.87 4.55
N TRP A 68 -9.76 9.81 5.25
CA TRP A 68 -9.65 9.77 6.70
C TRP A 68 -10.99 9.68 7.44
N ARG A 69 -11.92 10.59 7.12
CA ARG A 69 -13.24 10.60 7.77
C ARG A 69 -14.06 9.34 7.49
N ARG A 70 -13.95 8.79 6.28
CA ARG A 70 -14.66 7.56 5.92
C ARG A 70 -14.11 6.36 6.67
N PHE A 71 -12.79 6.27 6.76
CA PHE A 71 -12.10 5.24 7.52
C PHE A 71 -12.46 5.31 9.01
N THR A 72 -12.25 6.46 9.65
CA THR A 72 -12.55 6.63 11.09
C THR A 72 -14.04 6.45 11.41
N LYS A 73 -14.93 6.87 10.50
CA LYS A 73 -16.36 6.62 10.64
C LYS A 73 -16.66 5.11 10.59
N GLY A 74 -16.08 4.37 9.65
CA GLY A 74 -16.26 2.92 9.59
C GLY A 74 -15.75 2.20 10.84
N VAL A 75 -14.54 2.56 11.30
CA VAL A 75 -14.00 2.00 12.55
C VAL A 75 -14.93 2.25 13.74
N HIS A 76 -15.48 3.45 13.85
CA HIS A 76 -16.39 3.84 14.93
C HIS A 76 -17.78 3.18 14.81
N ASP A 77 -18.42 3.28 13.64
CA ASP A 77 -19.80 2.83 13.45
C ASP A 77 -19.94 1.30 13.62
N TYR A 78 -18.89 0.56 13.30
CA TYR A 78 -18.85 -0.91 13.42
C TYR A 78 -18.07 -1.40 14.64
N GLU A 79 -17.62 -0.50 15.50
CA GLU A 79 -16.84 -0.82 16.71
C GLU A 79 -15.66 -1.79 16.41
N LEU A 80 -14.94 -1.52 15.30
CA LEU A 80 -13.90 -2.43 14.80
C LEU A 80 -12.66 -2.49 15.68
N ILE A 81 -12.42 -1.48 16.50
CA ILE A 81 -11.24 -1.38 17.38
C ILE A 81 -11.68 -0.98 18.78
N LYS A 82 -11.25 -1.74 19.77
CA LYS A 82 -11.53 -1.53 21.19
C LYS A 82 -10.26 -1.26 21.99
N GLU A 83 -10.45 -0.75 23.19
CA GLU A 83 -9.35 -0.48 24.12
C GLU A 83 -8.59 -1.78 24.44
N GLY A 84 -7.26 -1.73 24.26
CA GLY A 84 -6.36 -2.87 24.53
C GLY A 84 -6.27 -3.90 23.41
N ASP A 85 -6.91 -3.68 22.25
CA ASP A 85 -6.80 -4.59 21.11
C ASP A 85 -5.35 -4.69 20.62
N LYS A 86 -4.99 -5.87 20.10
CA LYS A 86 -3.72 -6.13 19.40
C LYS A 86 -4.03 -6.45 17.94
N ILE A 87 -3.67 -5.54 17.05
CA ILE A 87 -4.03 -5.59 15.64
C ILE A 87 -2.82 -5.93 14.79
N ALA A 88 -2.91 -7.03 14.05
CA ALA A 88 -1.93 -7.38 13.03
C ALA A 88 -2.40 -6.90 11.64
N VAL A 89 -1.60 -6.07 11.00
CA VAL A 89 -1.85 -5.56 9.65
C VAL A 89 -1.01 -6.35 8.66
N CYS A 90 -1.65 -7.15 7.82
CA CYS A 90 -0.97 -7.92 6.79
C CYS A 90 -0.69 -7.04 5.57
N ILE A 91 0.60 -6.89 5.22
CA ILE A 91 1.09 -6.08 4.12
C ILE A 91 1.35 -6.98 2.92
N SER A 92 0.56 -6.83 1.88
CA SER A 92 0.72 -7.56 0.61
C SER A 92 1.64 -6.85 -0.40
N GLY A 93 2.17 -5.68 -0.04
CA GLY A 93 2.94 -4.82 -0.96
C GLY A 93 2.10 -3.95 -1.88
N GLY A 94 0.79 -4.17 -1.95
CA GLY A 94 -0.13 -3.36 -2.74
C GLY A 94 -0.48 -2.02 -2.07
N LYS A 95 -0.94 -1.05 -2.87
CA LYS A 95 -1.32 0.29 -2.39
C LYS A 95 -2.35 0.29 -1.27
N ASP A 96 -3.28 -0.68 -1.28
CA ASP A 96 -4.40 -0.72 -0.33
C ASP A 96 -3.91 -1.18 1.05
N SER A 97 -3.04 -2.19 1.13
CA SER A 97 -2.44 -2.65 2.39
C SER A 97 -1.51 -1.60 3.00
N MET A 98 -0.74 -0.90 2.17
CA MET A 98 0.12 0.20 2.63
C MET A 98 -0.70 1.40 3.13
N LEU A 99 -1.79 1.76 2.43
CA LEU A 99 -2.70 2.81 2.89
C LEU A 99 -3.39 2.42 4.20
N MET A 100 -3.85 1.18 4.34
CA MET A 100 -4.45 0.67 5.57
C MET A 100 -3.47 0.78 6.74
N ALA A 101 -2.21 0.40 6.54
CA ALA A 101 -1.17 0.52 7.56
C ALA A 101 -1.01 1.97 8.02
N LYS A 102 -0.92 2.93 7.09
CA LYS A 102 -0.80 4.35 7.42
C LYS A 102 -2.03 4.91 8.15
N LEU A 103 -3.23 4.53 7.73
CA LEU A 103 -4.46 4.95 8.38
C LEU A 103 -4.55 4.44 9.83
N LEU A 104 -4.11 3.20 10.08
CA LEU A 104 -4.08 2.63 11.43
C LEU A 104 -2.98 3.25 12.29
N GLN A 105 -1.80 3.59 11.73
CA GLN A 105 -0.76 4.34 12.43
C GLN A 105 -1.29 5.73 12.87
N GLU A 106 -1.92 6.47 11.94
CA GLU A 106 -2.53 7.76 12.25
C GLU A 106 -3.64 7.65 13.31
N LEU A 107 -4.45 6.60 13.23
CA LEU A 107 -5.50 6.34 14.22
C LEU A 107 -4.91 6.02 15.60
N GLN A 108 -3.83 5.23 15.66
CA GLN A 108 -3.12 4.91 16.91
C GLN A 108 -2.51 6.17 17.55
N LEU A 109 -1.91 7.05 16.74
CA LEU A 109 -1.28 8.28 17.23
C LEU A 109 -2.29 9.31 17.74
N HIS A 110 -3.41 9.48 17.02
CA HIS A 110 -4.36 10.57 17.24
C HIS A 110 -5.72 10.12 17.77
N GLY A 111 -5.97 8.81 17.80
CA GLY A 111 -7.22 8.23 18.30
C GLY A 111 -7.32 8.30 19.83
N LYS A 112 -8.57 8.22 20.32
CA LYS A 112 -8.86 8.17 21.76
C LYS A 112 -8.69 6.77 22.34
N VAL A 113 -8.92 5.74 21.53
CA VAL A 113 -8.81 4.33 21.89
C VAL A 113 -7.35 3.91 21.77
N LYS A 114 -6.81 3.24 22.78
CA LYS A 114 -5.44 2.73 22.78
C LYS A 114 -5.44 1.27 22.37
N PHE A 115 -4.62 0.94 21.39
CA PHE A 115 -4.43 -0.41 20.85
C PHE A 115 -2.99 -0.59 20.34
N ASP A 116 -2.55 -1.83 20.23
CA ASP A 116 -1.24 -2.18 19.71
C ASP A 116 -1.32 -2.53 18.23
N LEU A 117 -0.30 -2.13 17.46
CA LEU A 117 -0.16 -2.47 16.04
C LEU A 117 1.11 -3.29 15.80
N VAL A 118 0.97 -4.30 14.96
CA VAL A 118 2.09 -5.01 14.33
C VAL A 118 1.83 -5.12 12.83
N PHE A 119 2.88 -4.93 12.02
CA PHE A 119 2.80 -5.02 10.57
C PHE A 119 3.52 -6.27 10.11
N LEU A 120 2.81 -7.17 9.45
CA LEU A 120 3.31 -8.47 9.02
C LEU A 120 3.43 -8.52 7.51
N VAL A 121 4.56 -8.98 7.01
CA VAL A 121 4.79 -9.26 5.60
C VAL A 121 5.17 -10.72 5.44
N MET A 122 4.38 -11.46 4.71
CA MET A 122 4.73 -12.82 4.30
C MET A 122 5.58 -12.76 3.03
N ASN A 123 6.72 -13.43 3.05
CA ASN A 123 7.51 -13.67 1.84
C ASN A 123 7.23 -15.10 1.34
N PRO A 124 6.42 -15.26 0.30
CA PRO A 124 6.09 -16.58 -0.25
C PRO A 124 7.12 -17.06 -1.29
N GLY A 125 8.29 -16.42 -1.36
CA GLY A 125 9.29 -16.65 -2.39
C GLY A 125 9.21 -15.64 -3.55
N TYR A 126 8.93 -14.37 -3.25
CA TYR A 126 8.97 -13.32 -4.27
C TYR A 126 10.34 -13.25 -4.93
N ASN A 127 10.36 -12.86 -6.22
CA ASN A 127 11.62 -12.49 -6.86
C ASN A 127 12.22 -11.25 -6.14
N GLU A 128 13.53 -11.12 -6.23
CA GLU A 128 14.30 -10.10 -5.50
C GLU A 128 13.81 -8.68 -5.80
N ASP A 129 13.46 -8.38 -7.05
CA ASP A 129 12.96 -7.05 -7.45
C ASP A 129 11.65 -6.69 -6.75
N ASN A 130 10.68 -7.60 -6.76
CA ASN A 130 9.38 -7.40 -6.11
C ASN A 130 9.54 -7.29 -4.59
N TRP A 131 10.40 -8.11 -4.01
CA TRP A 131 10.69 -8.09 -2.58
C TRP A 131 11.29 -6.74 -2.16
N ASN A 132 12.30 -6.27 -2.87
CA ASN A 132 12.94 -4.98 -2.62
C ASN A 132 11.95 -3.82 -2.73
N ILE A 133 10.99 -3.88 -3.66
CA ILE A 133 9.93 -2.85 -3.77
C ILE A 133 9.07 -2.81 -2.50
N ILE A 134 8.68 -3.95 -1.96
CA ILE A 134 7.86 -4.02 -0.73
C ILE A 134 8.63 -3.41 0.44
N LEU A 135 9.88 -3.82 0.63
CA LEU A 135 10.75 -3.32 1.71
C LEU A 135 10.96 -1.80 1.62
N ASN A 136 11.27 -1.31 0.42
CA ASN A 136 11.53 0.11 0.20
C ASN A 136 10.28 0.96 0.38
N ASN A 137 9.13 0.49 -0.10
CA ASN A 137 7.86 1.18 0.13
C ASN A 137 7.50 1.23 1.62
N ALA A 138 7.72 0.15 2.36
CA ALA A 138 7.51 0.13 3.80
C ALA A 138 8.44 1.14 4.51
N LYS A 139 9.73 1.17 4.14
CA LYS A 139 10.71 2.12 4.67
C LYS A 139 10.29 3.57 4.36
N LEU A 140 9.94 3.87 3.10
CA LEU A 140 9.51 5.20 2.66
C LEU A 140 8.26 5.69 3.39
N LEU A 141 7.37 4.78 3.75
CA LEU A 141 6.13 5.08 4.47
C LEU A 141 6.29 5.06 5.99
N GLY A 142 7.48 4.73 6.50
CA GLY A 142 7.71 4.59 7.93
C GLY A 142 6.87 3.48 8.58
N ILE A 143 6.67 2.37 7.86
CA ILE A 143 5.93 1.20 8.37
C ILE A 143 6.94 0.17 8.88
N PRO A 144 7.01 -0.09 10.21
CA PRO A 144 7.94 -1.06 10.79
C PRO A 144 7.42 -2.49 10.57
N ILE A 145 7.80 -3.10 9.46
CA ILE A 145 7.35 -4.43 9.07
C ILE A 145 8.13 -5.54 9.77
N ASN A 146 7.41 -6.62 10.13
CA ASN A 146 7.97 -7.90 10.56
C ASN A 146 7.78 -8.91 9.43
N VAL A 147 8.88 -9.48 8.97
CA VAL A 147 8.87 -10.43 7.85
C VAL A 147 8.84 -11.86 8.39
N PHE A 148 8.05 -12.71 7.75
CA PHE A 148 8.12 -14.14 7.93
C PHE A 148 8.11 -14.86 6.57
N GLU A 149 8.86 -15.96 6.51
CA GLU A 149 8.97 -16.79 5.32
C GLU A 149 7.83 -17.80 5.24
N SER A 150 7.43 -18.16 4.02
CA SER A 150 6.40 -19.18 3.78
C SER A 150 6.67 -19.91 2.48
N ASP A 151 6.51 -21.23 2.50
CA ASP A 151 6.66 -22.10 1.33
C ASP A 151 5.36 -22.27 0.52
N ILE A 152 4.42 -21.34 0.68
CA ILE A 152 3.08 -21.48 0.10
C ILE A 152 3.10 -21.64 -1.42
N PHE A 153 4.02 -21.00 -2.14
CA PHE A 153 4.14 -21.15 -3.58
C PHE A 153 4.59 -22.56 -3.98
N ASN A 154 5.45 -23.20 -3.19
CA ASN A 154 5.85 -24.58 -3.44
C ASN A 154 4.69 -25.56 -3.18
N ILE A 155 3.89 -25.29 -2.14
CA ILE A 155 2.73 -26.13 -1.79
C ILE A 155 1.62 -26.02 -2.84
N VAL A 156 1.39 -24.84 -3.42
CA VAL A 156 0.31 -24.63 -4.40
C VAL A 156 0.74 -24.83 -5.85
N ALA A 157 2.02 -25.03 -6.14
CA ALA A 157 2.51 -25.31 -7.49
C ALA A 157 1.92 -26.60 -8.08
N ASP A 158 1.55 -27.56 -7.23
CA ASP A 158 0.98 -28.86 -7.60
C ASP A 158 -0.55 -28.89 -7.57
N VAL A 159 -1.23 -27.77 -7.38
CA VAL A 159 -2.70 -27.71 -7.27
C VAL A 159 -3.30 -27.17 -8.56
N ASP A 160 -4.14 -27.98 -9.22
CA ASP A 160 -4.79 -27.65 -10.51
C ASP A 160 -5.76 -26.45 -10.42
N LYS A 161 -6.14 -26.00 -9.22
CA LYS A 161 -7.03 -24.86 -8.98
C LYS A 161 -6.39 -23.86 -8.04
N SER A 162 -6.62 -22.57 -8.30
CA SER A 162 -6.20 -21.51 -7.39
C SER A 162 -6.69 -21.77 -5.95
N PRO A 163 -5.80 -21.71 -4.95
CA PRO A 163 -6.17 -21.95 -3.54
C PRO A 163 -7.28 -21.02 -3.03
N CYS A 164 -7.55 -19.92 -3.71
CA CYS A 164 -8.65 -19.02 -3.38
C CYS A 164 -10.04 -19.59 -3.67
N TYR A 165 -10.13 -20.78 -4.30
CA TYR A 165 -11.38 -21.47 -4.64
C TYR A 165 -11.54 -22.81 -3.89
N LEU A 166 -10.69 -23.08 -2.93
CA LEU A 166 -10.77 -24.19 -1.99
C LEU A 166 -11.33 -23.70 -0.64
#